data_1edbbf42ea7e15d7293ba83c6e9aab49
#
_entry.id   1edbbf42ea7e15d7293ba83c6e9aab49
#
_cell.length_a   1.000
_cell.length_b   1.000
_cell.length_c   1.000
_cell.angle_alpha   90.00
_cell.angle_beta   90.00
_cell.angle_gamma   90.00
#
_symmetry.space_group_name_H-M   'P 1'
#
loop_
_entity.id
_entity.type
_entity.pdbx_description
1 polymer ?
#
loop_
_entity_poly.entity_id
_entity_poly.type
_entity_poly.pdbx_seq_one_letter_code
_entity_poly.pdbx_strand_id
1 'polypeptide(L)'
;MESILTTCQLKKKYKSLMAVDGVDMHIERGDIYGFVGENGSGKTTVIRLITGLIFPHSGSFKLFGVENTDAEIGKARARIGAIVESPSIYLNMSAYDNLKQQCLLLNKNEDRILPVLTDVGLEALYSDKRTAGNFSLGMRQRLGIAMVLLGDPEFIILDEPMNGLDPAGIVEIRELILRLNRRGITFLISSHILTELSLVATKYGIISKGRLIKEISAEQLRQECEKSTVLDATDPAALKECICRTFPDHTVKDTPCGVKILGDIDLNSVLKAVLDENITLLSVNCSQVSFEEYYLSMIGGKHNA
;
A
#
# COMPACT_ATOMS: atom_id res chain seq x y z
N MET A 1 -1.85 19.45 1.61
CA MET A 1 -0.94 18.71 2.52
C MET A 1 0.50 18.85 2.01
N GLU A 2 1.52 18.62 2.86
CA GLU A 2 2.92 18.73 2.45
C GLU A 2 3.35 17.51 1.64
N SER A 3 3.91 17.73 0.43
CA SER A 3 4.41 16.63 -0.41
C SER A 3 5.74 16.10 0.12
N ILE A 4 5.81 14.80 0.35
CA ILE A 4 7.05 14.10 0.76
C ILE A 4 7.81 13.61 -0.46
N LEU A 5 7.12 13.00 -1.42
CA LEU A 5 7.70 12.49 -2.65
C LEU A 5 6.82 12.84 -3.84
N THR A 6 7.43 13.40 -4.87
CA THR A 6 6.79 13.55 -6.19
C THR A 6 7.76 13.06 -7.25
N THR A 7 7.33 12.18 -8.15
CA THR A 7 8.13 11.78 -9.31
C THR A 7 7.53 12.36 -10.59
N CYS A 8 8.37 12.71 -11.54
CA CYS A 8 7.98 13.29 -12.82
C CYS A 8 8.63 12.52 -13.96
N GLN A 9 7.84 11.77 -14.72
CA GLN A 9 8.25 10.98 -15.88
C GLN A 9 9.51 10.15 -15.59
N LEU A 10 9.56 9.54 -14.40
CA LEU A 10 10.73 8.80 -13.92
C LEU A 10 10.95 7.56 -14.77
N LYS A 11 12.17 7.40 -15.33
CA LYS A 11 12.52 6.28 -16.21
C LYS A 11 13.82 5.61 -15.79
N LYS A 12 13.85 4.28 -15.93
CA LYS A 12 15.06 3.48 -15.76
C LYS A 12 15.13 2.36 -16.77
N LYS A 13 16.26 2.31 -17.47
CA LYS A 13 16.56 1.26 -18.45
C LYS A 13 17.76 0.44 -17.98
N TYR A 14 17.67 -0.87 -18.11
CA TYR A 14 18.76 -1.83 -17.91
C TYR A 14 19.03 -2.53 -19.24
N LYS A 15 20.16 -2.23 -19.88
CA LYS A 15 20.47 -2.74 -21.24
C LYS A 15 19.30 -2.46 -22.21
N SER A 16 18.59 -3.51 -22.65
CA SER A 16 17.42 -3.40 -23.52
C SER A 16 16.08 -3.29 -22.78
N LEU A 17 16.03 -3.62 -21.49
CA LEU A 17 14.79 -3.66 -20.70
C LEU A 17 14.48 -2.28 -20.11
N MET A 18 13.31 -1.73 -20.41
CA MET A 18 12.76 -0.56 -19.74
C MET A 18 12.06 -1.03 -18.46
N ALA A 19 12.75 -0.92 -17.32
CA ALA A 19 12.23 -1.39 -16.03
C ALA A 19 11.26 -0.39 -15.38
N VAL A 20 11.43 0.90 -15.65
CA VAL A 20 10.53 2.00 -15.23
C VAL A 20 10.39 2.93 -16.44
N ASP A 21 9.15 3.24 -16.83
CA ASP A 21 8.82 4.00 -18.03
C ASP A 21 7.77 5.08 -17.77
N GLY A 22 8.22 6.21 -17.26
CA GLY A 22 7.39 7.39 -17.04
C GLY A 22 6.47 7.25 -15.82
N VAL A 23 7.05 6.94 -14.65
CA VAL A 23 6.29 6.85 -13.39
C VAL A 23 6.13 8.24 -12.78
N ASP A 24 4.87 8.63 -12.56
CA ASP A 24 4.44 9.86 -11.91
C ASP A 24 3.70 9.49 -10.62
N MET A 25 4.36 9.63 -9.47
CA MET A 25 3.84 9.30 -8.13
C MET A 25 3.76 10.55 -7.26
N HIS A 26 2.79 10.57 -6.36
CA HIS A 26 2.63 11.64 -5.40
C HIS A 26 2.28 11.10 -4.00
N ILE A 27 3.20 11.30 -3.03
CA ILE A 27 3.04 10.88 -1.64
C ILE A 27 3.03 12.12 -0.75
N GLU A 28 2.01 12.24 0.07
CA GLU A 28 1.85 13.31 1.03
C GLU A 28 2.27 12.88 2.44
N ARG A 29 2.54 13.85 3.31
CA ARG A 29 2.87 13.60 4.71
C ARG A 29 1.71 12.89 5.41
N GLY A 30 2.01 11.80 6.10
CA GLY A 30 1.03 10.97 6.80
C GLY A 30 0.42 9.86 5.95
N ASP A 31 0.71 9.79 4.65
CA ASP A 31 0.27 8.67 3.83
C ASP A 31 0.91 7.35 4.26
N ILE A 32 0.14 6.29 4.17
CA ILE A 32 0.63 4.92 3.98
C ILE A 32 0.35 4.59 2.51
N TYR A 33 1.36 4.82 1.66
CA TYR A 33 1.24 4.61 0.23
C TYR A 33 1.53 3.15 -0.14
N GLY A 34 0.51 2.42 -0.56
CA GLY A 34 0.62 1.06 -1.07
C GLY A 34 1.05 1.04 -2.53
N PHE A 35 2.26 0.58 -2.83
CA PHE A 35 2.78 0.46 -4.18
C PHE A 35 2.58 -0.96 -4.71
N VAL A 36 1.56 -1.14 -5.52
CA VAL A 36 0.99 -2.44 -5.90
C VAL A 36 1.37 -2.82 -7.32
N GLY A 37 1.77 -4.07 -7.52
CA GLY A 37 2.07 -4.58 -8.85
C GLY A 37 2.66 -6.00 -8.82
N GLU A 38 2.59 -6.70 -9.95
CA GLU A 38 3.18 -8.03 -10.11
C GLU A 38 4.70 -8.04 -9.87
N ASN A 39 5.26 -9.22 -9.66
CA ASN A 39 6.72 -9.39 -9.62
C ASN A 39 7.32 -8.96 -10.97
N GLY A 40 8.38 -8.14 -10.92
CA GLY A 40 8.99 -7.58 -12.12
C GLY A 40 8.28 -6.35 -12.70
N SER A 41 7.21 -5.83 -12.10
CA SER A 41 6.50 -4.62 -12.58
C SER A 41 7.30 -3.32 -12.44
N GLY A 42 8.43 -3.32 -11.69
CA GLY A 42 9.31 -2.16 -11.52
C GLY A 42 9.32 -1.56 -10.12
N LYS A 43 8.55 -2.08 -9.13
CA LYS A 43 8.44 -1.56 -7.77
C LYS A 43 9.81 -1.34 -7.10
N THR A 44 10.59 -2.40 -6.95
CA THR A 44 11.94 -2.33 -6.35
C THR A 44 12.86 -1.37 -7.12
N THR A 45 12.72 -1.27 -8.46
CA THR A 45 13.52 -0.33 -9.25
C THR A 45 13.16 1.12 -8.91
N VAL A 46 11.88 1.46 -8.78
CA VAL A 46 11.44 2.80 -8.33
C VAL A 46 11.96 3.10 -6.93
N ILE A 47 11.83 2.15 -5.99
CA ILE A 47 12.35 2.28 -4.62
C ILE A 47 13.87 2.55 -4.63
N ARG A 48 14.65 1.80 -5.41
CA ARG A 48 16.09 1.99 -5.52
C ARG A 48 16.48 3.35 -6.11
N LEU A 49 15.66 3.91 -7.02
CA LEU A 49 15.85 5.26 -7.57
C LEU A 49 15.65 6.33 -6.48
N ILE A 50 14.57 6.23 -5.72
CA ILE A 50 14.22 7.19 -4.66
C ILE A 50 15.28 7.17 -3.54
N THR A 51 15.67 5.97 -3.10
CA THR A 51 16.69 5.78 -2.05
C THR A 51 18.11 6.14 -2.50
N GLY A 52 18.33 6.31 -3.80
CA GLY A 52 19.64 6.67 -4.35
C GLY A 52 20.60 5.52 -4.55
N LEU A 53 20.12 4.27 -4.45
CA LEU A 53 20.90 3.07 -4.74
C LEU A 53 21.25 2.96 -6.24
N ILE A 54 20.42 3.56 -7.10
CA ILE A 54 20.65 3.69 -8.54
C ILE A 54 20.22 5.08 -9.02
N PHE A 55 20.69 5.49 -10.21
CA PHE A 55 20.32 6.76 -10.81
C PHE A 55 19.27 6.59 -11.91
N PRO A 56 18.34 7.55 -12.09
CA PRO A 56 17.39 7.54 -13.18
C PRO A 56 18.09 7.65 -14.55
N HIS A 57 17.45 7.12 -15.58
CA HIS A 57 17.88 7.29 -16.98
C HIS A 57 17.37 8.63 -17.53
N SER A 58 16.15 8.98 -17.18
CA SER A 58 15.52 10.30 -17.44
C SER A 58 14.36 10.51 -16.47
N GLY A 59 13.77 11.72 -16.50
CA GLY A 59 12.80 12.16 -15.51
C GLY A 59 13.46 12.59 -14.21
N SER A 60 12.66 13.05 -13.28
CA SER A 60 13.14 13.55 -11.98
C SER A 60 12.22 13.15 -10.85
N PHE A 61 12.66 13.37 -9.61
CA PHE A 61 11.79 13.32 -8.44
C PHE A 61 12.21 14.40 -7.45
N LYS A 62 11.26 14.81 -6.63
CA LYS A 62 11.47 15.67 -5.48
C LYS A 62 11.19 14.90 -4.20
N LEU A 63 12.10 15.01 -3.23
CA LEU A 63 12.00 14.42 -1.92
C LEU A 63 12.06 15.53 -0.88
N PHE A 64 11.00 15.69 -0.09
CA PHE A 64 10.83 16.84 0.82
C PHE A 64 11.05 18.19 0.13
N GLY A 65 10.60 18.32 -1.12
CA GLY A 65 10.76 19.50 -1.96
C GLY A 65 12.12 19.64 -2.64
N VAL A 66 13.14 18.82 -2.28
CA VAL A 66 14.49 18.84 -2.86
C VAL A 66 14.54 17.94 -4.11
N GLU A 67 15.01 18.47 -5.23
CA GLU A 67 15.10 17.71 -6.49
C GLU A 67 16.26 16.70 -6.45
N ASN A 68 16.09 15.57 -7.11
CA ASN A 68 17.09 14.48 -7.10
C ASN A 68 18.45 14.85 -7.72
N THR A 69 18.51 15.93 -8.47
CA THR A 69 19.75 16.51 -9.08
C THR A 69 20.40 17.58 -8.19
N ASP A 70 19.72 18.02 -7.13
CA ASP A 70 20.22 19.02 -6.21
C ASP A 70 21.34 18.46 -5.32
N ALA A 71 22.33 19.29 -4.99
CA ALA A 71 23.42 18.94 -4.06
C ALA A 71 22.91 18.58 -2.64
N GLU A 72 21.76 19.14 -2.23
CA GLU A 72 21.14 18.93 -0.93
C GLU A 72 20.34 17.62 -0.85
N ILE A 73 20.21 16.84 -1.93
CA ILE A 73 19.42 15.59 -1.95
C ILE A 73 19.90 14.59 -0.89
N GLY A 74 21.18 14.61 -0.54
CA GLY A 74 21.75 13.80 0.53
C GLY A 74 21.11 14.09 1.89
N LYS A 75 20.84 15.38 2.19
CA LYS A 75 20.16 15.78 3.43
C LYS A 75 18.69 15.35 3.44
N ALA A 76 18.01 15.43 2.29
CA ALA A 76 16.66 14.93 2.16
C ALA A 76 16.60 13.40 2.36
N ARG A 77 17.55 12.65 1.79
CA ARG A 77 17.66 11.20 1.98
C ARG A 77 18.00 10.80 3.42
N ALA A 78 18.72 11.60 4.17
CA ALA A 78 18.98 11.34 5.60
C ALA A 78 17.71 11.31 6.46
N ARG A 79 16.58 11.83 5.96
CA ARG A 79 15.25 11.79 6.59
C ARG A 79 14.44 10.56 6.19
N ILE A 80 14.99 9.67 5.34
CA ILE A 80 14.36 8.43 4.91
C ILE A 80 14.97 7.27 5.65
N GLY A 81 14.12 6.32 6.07
CA GLY A 81 14.54 4.97 6.39
C GLY A 81 14.07 3.99 5.31
N ALA A 82 14.90 3.05 4.89
CA ALA A 82 14.52 2.12 3.85
C ALA A 82 14.97 0.69 4.14
N ILE A 83 14.09 -0.26 3.86
CA ILE A 83 14.42 -1.69 3.78
C ILE A 83 14.08 -2.12 2.35
N VAL A 84 15.11 -2.47 1.58
CA VAL A 84 14.98 -2.89 0.17
C VAL A 84 15.31 -4.37 0.08
N GLU A 85 14.35 -5.17 -0.35
CA GLU A 85 14.39 -6.64 -0.43
C GLU A 85 14.50 -7.34 0.94
N SER A 86 15.58 -7.13 1.68
CA SER A 86 15.79 -7.73 3.00
C SER A 86 16.51 -6.79 3.96
N PRO A 87 16.25 -6.88 5.28
CA PRO A 87 16.97 -6.10 6.26
C PRO A 87 18.47 -6.45 6.27
N SER A 88 19.33 -5.40 6.22
CA SER A 88 20.79 -5.56 6.28
C SER A 88 21.25 -5.76 7.72
N ILE A 89 21.03 -6.95 8.28
CA ILE A 89 21.41 -7.34 9.64
C ILE A 89 22.60 -8.28 9.65
N TYR A 90 23.45 -8.16 10.67
CA TYR A 90 24.55 -9.08 10.91
C TYR A 90 24.01 -10.32 11.62
N LEU A 91 23.89 -11.44 10.90
CA LEU A 91 23.26 -12.67 11.38
C LEU A 91 24.03 -13.33 12.55
N ASN A 92 25.31 -13.05 12.68
CA ASN A 92 26.19 -13.53 13.75
C ASN A 92 26.22 -12.65 15.00
N MET A 93 25.47 -11.56 15.02
CA MET A 93 25.37 -10.61 16.13
C MET A 93 23.99 -10.72 16.81
N SER A 94 23.92 -10.32 18.10
CA SER A 94 22.65 -10.17 18.82
C SER A 94 21.82 -8.99 18.26
N ALA A 95 20.57 -8.85 18.70
CA ALA A 95 19.75 -7.67 18.36
C ALA A 95 20.40 -6.37 18.88
N TYR A 96 20.87 -6.40 20.13
CA TYR A 96 21.58 -5.27 20.74
C TYR A 96 22.81 -4.87 19.93
N ASP A 97 23.68 -5.86 19.57
CA ASP A 97 24.91 -5.57 18.84
C ASP A 97 24.64 -5.00 17.43
N ASN A 98 23.61 -5.51 16.73
CA ASN A 98 23.18 -4.95 15.45
C ASN A 98 22.78 -3.47 15.59
N LEU A 99 21.95 -3.15 16.58
CA LEU A 99 21.51 -1.78 16.84
C LEU A 99 22.65 -0.88 17.33
N LYS A 100 23.57 -1.41 18.11
CA LYS A 100 24.77 -0.69 18.53
C LYS A 100 25.66 -0.30 17.33
N GLN A 101 25.86 -1.22 16.37
CA GLN A 101 26.57 -0.89 15.12
C GLN A 101 25.85 0.23 14.36
N GLN A 102 24.51 0.17 14.30
CA GLN A 102 23.72 1.19 13.63
C GLN A 102 23.83 2.55 14.37
N CYS A 103 23.82 2.57 15.70
CA CYS A 103 24.05 3.78 16.48
C CYS A 103 25.40 4.42 16.16
N LEU A 104 26.47 3.61 16.07
CA LEU A 104 27.80 4.11 15.68
C LEU A 104 27.81 4.72 14.28
N LEU A 105 27.19 4.07 13.31
CA LEU A 105 27.08 4.57 11.93
C LEU A 105 26.31 5.88 11.83
N LEU A 106 25.26 6.04 12.64
CA LEU A 106 24.41 7.22 12.64
C LEU A 106 24.86 8.31 13.65
N ASN A 107 25.96 8.09 14.39
CA ASN A 107 26.42 8.94 15.49
C ASN A 107 25.32 9.20 16.53
N LYS A 108 24.60 8.14 16.94
CA LYS A 108 23.53 8.16 17.94
C LYS A 108 23.96 7.45 19.21
N ASN A 109 23.34 7.79 20.34
CA ASN A 109 23.58 7.15 21.63
C ASN A 109 22.97 5.76 21.72
N GLU A 110 23.62 4.86 22.47
CA GLU A 110 23.13 3.50 22.73
C GLU A 110 21.86 3.45 23.61
N ASP A 111 21.56 4.54 24.36
CA ASP A 111 20.34 4.69 25.14
C ASP A 111 19.05 4.63 24.28
N ARG A 112 19.18 4.84 22.98
CA ARG A 112 18.10 4.71 21.99
C ARG A 112 17.75 3.27 21.64
N ILE A 113 18.60 2.29 21.98
CA ILE A 113 18.42 0.89 21.58
C ILE A 113 17.18 0.27 22.24
N LEU A 114 17.03 0.45 23.56
CA LEU A 114 15.86 -0.11 24.26
C LEU A 114 14.54 0.52 23.78
N PRO A 115 14.41 1.85 23.63
CA PRO A 115 13.21 2.47 23.05
C PRO A 115 12.82 1.90 21.67
N VAL A 116 13.76 1.78 20.73
CA VAL A 116 13.41 1.25 19.39
C VAL A 116 13.08 -0.24 19.40
N LEU A 117 13.72 -1.04 20.28
CA LEU A 117 13.32 -2.44 20.48
C LEU A 117 11.91 -2.55 21.06
N THR A 118 11.56 -1.68 22.00
CA THR A 118 10.19 -1.61 22.56
C THR A 118 9.19 -1.20 21.46
N ASP A 119 9.55 -0.21 20.66
CA ASP A 119 8.70 0.23 19.54
C ASP A 119 8.35 -0.90 18.57
N VAL A 120 9.27 -1.84 18.34
CA VAL A 120 9.05 -2.97 17.42
C VAL A 120 8.61 -4.27 18.13
N GLY A 121 8.36 -4.24 19.44
CA GLY A 121 7.95 -5.41 20.24
C GLY A 121 9.04 -6.48 20.37
N LEU A 122 10.30 -6.04 20.50
CA LEU A 122 11.48 -6.90 20.66
C LEU A 122 12.29 -6.52 21.91
N GLU A 123 11.70 -5.87 22.90
CA GLU A 123 12.38 -5.40 24.13
C GLU A 123 13.09 -6.53 24.88
N ALA A 124 12.54 -7.73 24.88
CA ALA A 124 13.17 -8.90 25.49
C ALA A 124 14.54 -9.25 24.89
N LEU A 125 14.81 -8.81 23.65
CA LEU A 125 16.08 -9.03 22.97
C LEU A 125 17.16 -8.03 23.39
N TYR A 126 16.87 -7.05 24.21
CA TYR A 126 17.87 -6.08 24.69
C TYR A 126 19.01 -6.76 25.46
N SER A 127 18.68 -7.74 26.31
CA SER A 127 19.66 -8.52 27.08
C SER A 127 19.92 -9.92 26.53
N ASP A 128 19.19 -10.34 25.50
CA ASP A 128 19.31 -11.66 24.89
C ASP A 128 20.59 -11.74 24.03
N LYS A 129 21.39 -12.78 24.26
CA LYS A 129 22.64 -13.02 23.52
C LYS A 129 22.46 -13.88 22.28
N ARG A 130 21.24 -14.35 21.97
CA ARG A 130 20.99 -15.10 20.74
C ARG A 130 21.34 -14.24 19.54
N THR A 131 21.98 -14.84 18.56
CA THR A 131 22.31 -14.16 17.30
C THR A 131 21.09 -14.04 16.39
N ALA A 132 21.05 -13.00 15.57
CA ALA A 132 19.95 -12.73 14.65
C ALA A 132 19.73 -13.85 13.61
N GLY A 133 20.72 -14.67 13.36
CA GLY A 133 20.60 -15.89 12.54
C GLY A 133 19.57 -16.89 13.08
N ASN A 134 19.35 -16.90 14.40
CA ASN A 134 18.38 -17.77 15.09
C ASN A 134 17.01 -17.12 15.29
N PHE A 135 16.78 -15.93 14.73
CA PHE A 135 15.48 -15.24 14.81
C PHE A 135 14.54 -15.75 13.73
N SER A 136 13.23 -15.72 14.00
CA SER A 136 12.23 -15.90 12.96
C SER A 136 12.35 -14.80 11.90
N LEU A 137 11.76 -15.01 10.73
CA LEU A 137 11.75 -13.99 9.66
C LEU A 137 11.09 -12.70 10.16
N GLY A 138 9.95 -12.79 10.88
CA GLY A 138 9.27 -11.63 11.47
C GLY A 138 10.12 -10.90 12.50
N MET A 139 10.87 -11.60 13.34
CA MET A 139 11.82 -10.97 14.27
C MET A 139 12.93 -10.22 13.52
N ARG A 140 13.49 -10.82 12.47
CA ARG A 140 14.49 -10.14 11.63
C ARG A 140 13.91 -8.90 10.93
N GLN A 141 12.70 -8.99 10.41
CA GLN A 141 12.03 -7.86 9.77
C GLN A 141 11.81 -6.71 10.77
N ARG A 142 11.31 -7.01 11.97
CA ARG A 142 11.13 -6.01 13.03
C ARG A 142 12.45 -5.42 13.52
N LEU A 143 13.52 -6.23 13.62
CA LEU A 143 14.85 -5.72 13.93
C LEU A 143 15.35 -4.76 12.84
N GLY A 144 15.14 -5.06 11.56
CA GLY A 144 15.44 -4.16 10.46
C GLY A 144 14.70 -2.82 10.59
N ILE A 145 13.41 -2.85 10.95
CA ILE A 145 12.63 -1.63 11.20
C ILE A 145 13.19 -0.87 12.41
N ALA A 146 13.60 -1.54 13.49
CA ALA A 146 14.25 -0.91 14.63
C ALA A 146 15.56 -0.19 14.23
N MET A 147 16.38 -0.79 13.35
CA MET A 147 17.59 -0.15 12.82
C MET A 147 17.24 1.12 12.02
N VAL A 148 16.17 1.09 11.24
CA VAL A 148 15.67 2.25 10.49
C VAL A 148 15.22 3.37 11.44
N LEU A 149 14.50 3.02 12.52
CA LEU A 149 13.97 3.98 13.49
C LEU A 149 15.05 4.73 14.26
N LEU A 150 16.27 4.19 14.42
CA LEU A 150 17.40 4.89 15.02
C LEU A 150 17.79 6.16 14.26
N GLY A 151 17.47 6.24 12.96
CA GLY A 151 17.72 7.42 12.12
C GLY A 151 16.70 8.54 12.28
N ASP A 152 15.66 8.40 13.10
CA ASP A 152 14.54 9.33 13.23
C ASP A 152 13.89 9.68 11.88
N PRO A 153 13.47 8.67 11.09
CA PRO A 153 12.96 8.91 9.76
C PRO A 153 11.57 9.57 9.78
N GLU A 154 11.34 10.50 8.86
CA GLU A 154 10.01 11.06 8.58
C GLU A 154 9.28 10.26 7.50
N PHE A 155 10.02 9.50 6.70
CA PHE A 155 9.51 8.66 5.62
C PHE A 155 10.19 7.30 5.64
N ILE A 156 9.41 6.23 5.72
CA ILE A 156 9.91 4.85 5.71
C ILE A 156 9.48 4.15 4.43
N ILE A 157 10.43 3.51 3.75
CA ILE A 157 10.21 2.74 2.53
C ILE A 157 10.46 1.26 2.84
N LEU A 158 9.44 0.43 2.62
CA LEU A 158 9.50 -1.00 2.85
C LEU A 158 9.19 -1.77 1.56
N ASP A 159 10.16 -2.52 1.07
CA ASP A 159 10.00 -3.35 -0.13
C ASP A 159 9.58 -4.76 0.28
N GLU A 160 8.32 -5.15 -0.03
CA GLU A 160 7.70 -6.44 0.27
C GLU A 160 7.84 -6.88 1.75
N PRO A 161 7.53 -6.03 2.77
CA PRO A 161 7.85 -6.29 4.17
C PRO A 161 7.11 -7.48 4.78
N MET A 162 6.00 -7.92 4.20
CA MET A 162 5.17 -9.02 4.68
C MET A 162 5.44 -10.34 3.96
N ASN A 163 6.30 -10.31 2.93
CA ASN A 163 6.57 -11.49 2.12
C ASN A 163 7.26 -12.61 2.92
N GLY A 164 6.70 -13.83 2.87
CA GLY A 164 7.24 -15.01 3.54
C GLY A 164 7.01 -15.06 5.05
N LEU A 165 6.28 -14.10 5.63
CA LEU A 165 5.88 -14.15 7.03
C LEU A 165 4.71 -15.12 7.23
N ASP A 166 4.62 -15.69 8.42
CA ASP A 166 3.42 -16.38 8.87
C ASP A 166 2.27 -15.37 9.19
N PRO A 167 1.02 -15.82 9.29
CA PRO A 167 -0.11 -14.92 9.54
C PRO A 167 0.04 -14.04 10.78
N ALA A 168 0.66 -14.55 11.85
CA ALA A 168 0.91 -13.77 13.06
C ALA A 168 1.93 -12.66 12.82
N GLY A 169 3.02 -12.96 12.12
CA GLY A 169 4.05 -11.98 11.74
C GLY A 169 3.51 -10.88 10.83
N ILE A 170 2.60 -11.21 9.91
CA ILE A 170 1.92 -10.22 9.05
C ILE A 170 1.12 -9.23 9.92
N VAL A 171 0.33 -9.75 10.87
CA VAL A 171 -0.45 -8.91 11.79
C VAL A 171 0.46 -7.99 12.61
N GLU A 172 1.58 -8.53 13.16
CA GLU A 172 2.53 -7.75 13.95
C GLU A 172 3.18 -6.61 13.14
N ILE A 173 3.61 -6.87 11.89
CA ILE A 173 4.18 -5.83 11.01
C ILE A 173 3.11 -4.78 10.65
N ARG A 174 1.90 -5.21 10.36
CA ARG A 174 0.78 -4.31 10.06
C ARG A 174 0.49 -3.35 11.22
N GLU A 175 0.35 -3.88 12.42
CA GLU A 175 0.10 -3.06 13.62
C GLU A 175 1.26 -2.11 13.92
N LEU A 176 2.50 -2.56 13.70
CA LEU A 176 3.69 -1.73 13.83
C LEU A 176 3.63 -0.54 12.86
N ILE A 177 3.33 -0.78 11.58
CA ILE A 177 3.20 0.28 10.56
C ILE A 177 2.13 1.29 10.97
N LEU A 178 0.93 0.82 11.34
CA LEU A 178 -0.18 1.69 11.76
C LEU A 178 0.18 2.51 13.00
N ARG A 179 0.87 1.91 13.99
CA ARG A 179 1.32 2.60 15.20
C ARG A 179 2.34 3.69 14.88
N LEU A 180 3.31 3.41 14.02
CA LEU A 180 4.33 4.37 13.63
C LEU A 180 3.75 5.49 12.75
N ASN A 181 2.81 5.19 11.87
CA ASN A 181 2.12 6.20 11.07
C ASN A 181 1.30 7.17 11.93
N ARG A 182 0.59 6.69 12.98
CA ARG A 182 -0.09 7.56 13.95
C ARG A 182 0.87 8.51 14.70
N ARG A 183 2.16 8.19 14.75
CA ARG A 183 3.21 9.07 15.29
C ARG A 183 3.75 10.06 14.26
N GLY A 184 3.16 10.10 13.06
CA GLY A 184 3.49 11.06 11.99
C GLY A 184 4.48 10.55 10.95
N ILE A 185 4.89 9.28 10.98
CA ILE A 185 5.78 8.70 9.96
C ILE A 185 4.97 8.37 8.70
N THR A 186 5.46 8.83 7.56
CA THR A 186 4.91 8.51 6.23
C THR A 186 5.50 7.20 5.73
N PHE A 187 4.74 6.41 4.97
CA PHE A 187 5.20 5.12 4.46
C PHE A 187 5.02 4.99 2.96
N LEU A 188 5.98 4.32 2.30
CA LEU A 188 5.85 3.68 1.00
C LEU A 188 6.06 2.19 1.18
N ILE A 189 5.05 1.38 0.89
CA ILE A 189 5.10 -0.06 1.08
C ILE A 189 4.80 -0.72 -0.26
N SER A 190 5.79 -1.44 -0.82
CA SER A 190 5.53 -2.27 -1.99
C SER A 190 4.95 -3.61 -1.58
N SER A 191 4.01 -4.12 -2.36
CA SER A 191 3.51 -5.49 -2.24
C SER A 191 2.89 -5.98 -3.54
N HIS A 192 2.90 -7.29 -3.71
CA HIS A 192 2.07 -8.00 -4.69
C HIS A 192 0.83 -8.62 -4.05
N ILE A 193 0.71 -8.56 -2.71
CA ILE A 193 -0.42 -9.08 -1.93
C ILE A 193 -1.36 -7.90 -1.59
N LEU A 194 -2.42 -7.77 -2.36
CA LEU A 194 -3.35 -6.65 -2.30
C LEU A 194 -4.17 -6.62 -1.01
N THR A 195 -4.60 -7.80 -0.55
CA THR A 195 -5.40 -7.95 0.67
C THR A 195 -4.71 -7.42 1.90
N GLU A 196 -3.39 -7.65 2.05
CA GLU A 196 -2.64 -7.16 3.20
C GLU A 196 -2.47 -5.63 3.18
N LEU A 197 -2.20 -5.05 1.98
CA LEU A 197 -2.12 -3.60 1.84
C LEU A 197 -3.46 -2.90 2.07
N SER A 198 -4.59 -3.55 1.74
CA SER A 198 -5.93 -2.97 1.92
C SER A 198 -6.27 -2.69 3.38
N LEU A 199 -5.56 -3.33 4.31
CA LEU A 199 -5.75 -3.15 5.75
C LEU A 199 -4.95 -1.99 6.35
N VAL A 200 -4.00 -1.42 5.60
CA VAL A 200 -3.11 -0.37 6.11
C VAL A 200 -3.04 0.87 5.23
N ALA A 201 -3.08 0.71 3.91
CA ALA A 201 -2.81 1.81 3.00
C ALA A 201 -3.93 2.87 2.99
N THR A 202 -3.52 4.14 2.91
CA THR A 202 -4.41 5.30 2.73
C THR A 202 -4.54 5.69 1.27
N LYS A 203 -3.51 5.37 0.46
CA LYS A 203 -3.43 5.66 -0.96
C LYS A 203 -2.69 4.53 -1.69
N TYR A 204 -3.03 4.30 -2.94
CA TYR A 204 -2.42 3.24 -3.76
C TYR A 204 -1.85 3.81 -5.04
N GLY A 205 -0.68 3.30 -5.43
CA GLY A 205 -0.13 3.42 -6.77
C GLY A 205 -0.06 2.04 -7.42
N ILE A 206 -0.77 1.85 -8.52
CA ILE A 206 -0.83 0.58 -9.24
C ILE A 206 0.16 0.65 -10.40
N ILE A 207 1.17 -0.22 -10.38
CA ILE A 207 2.21 -0.28 -11.40
C ILE A 207 2.13 -1.60 -12.18
N SER A 208 2.24 -1.51 -13.50
CA SER A 208 2.37 -2.67 -14.38
C SER A 208 3.36 -2.36 -15.51
N LYS A 209 4.24 -3.31 -15.81
CA LYS A 209 5.24 -3.21 -16.89
C LYS A 209 6.03 -1.89 -16.88
N GLY A 210 6.42 -1.44 -15.70
CA GLY A 210 7.21 -0.22 -15.50
C GLY A 210 6.42 1.09 -15.53
N ARG A 211 5.11 1.07 -15.71
CA ARG A 211 4.25 2.26 -15.78
C ARG A 211 3.27 2.31 -14.63
N LEU A 212 3.09 3.48 -14.05
CA LEU A 212 2.02 3.72 -13.10
C LEU A 212 0.69 3.80 -13.87
N ILE A 213 -0.19 2.84 -13.61
CA ILE A 213 -1.48 2.73 -14.29
C ILE A 213 -2.51 3.65 -13.64
N LYS A 214 -2.50 3.72 -12.30
CA LYS A 214 -3.44 4.53 -11.53
C LYS A 214 -2.88 4.88 -10.15
N GLU A 215 -3.16 6.10 -9.69
CA GLU A 215 -3.15 6.44 -8.27
C GLU A 215 -4.60 6.61 -7.79
N ILE A 216 -4.91 6.06 -6.62
CA ILE A 216 -6.26 6.09 -6.06
C ILE A 216 -6.19 6.11 -4.52
N SER A 217 -7.06 6.88 -3.87
CA SER A 217 -7.16 6.83 -2.41
C SER A 217 -7.86 5.54 -1.95
N ALA A 218 -7.62 5.14 -0.69
CA ALA A 218 -8.30 3.97 -0.11
C ALA A 218 -9.82 4.16 -0.08
N GLU A 219 -10.28 5.39 0.11
CA GLU A 219 -11.70 5.74 0.10
C GLU A 219 -12.33 5.53 -1.30
N GLN A 220 -11.69 6.09 -2.34
CA GLN A 220 -12.14 5.90 -3.73
C GLN A 220 -12.10 4.42 -4.14
N LEU A 221 -11.05 3.68 -3.73
CA LEU A 221 -10.94 2.27 -4.02
C LEU A 221 -12.07 1.46 -3.38
N ARG A 222 -12.42 1.77 -2.10
CA ARG A 222 -13.56 1.13 -1.43
C ARG A 222 -14.86 1.39 -2.17
N GLN A 223 -15.09 2.61 -2.64
CA GLN A 223 -16.29 2.95 -3.44
C GLN A 223 -16.33 2.19 -4.78
N GLU A 224 -15.18 1.99 -5.43
CA GLU A 224 -15.10 1.24 -6.69
C GLU A 224 -15.24 -0.29 -6.48
N CYS A 225 -14.89 -0.80 -5.29
CA CYS A 225 -15.04 -2.21 -4.88
C CYS A 225 -16.30 -2.47 -4.03
N GLU A 226 -17.18 -1.49 -3.87
CA GLU A 226 -18.37 -1.60 -3.03
C GLU A 226 -19.32 -2.68 -3.57
N LYS A 227 -19.93 -3.42 -2.62
CA LYS A 227 -21.02 -4.34 -2.97
C LYS A 227 -22.09 -3.61 -3.75
N SER A 228 -22.62 -4.23 -4.77
CA SER A 228 -23.73 -3.66 -5.51
C SER A 228 -24.68 -4.76 -5.98
N THR A 229 -25.97 -4.41 -5.97
CA THR A 229 -27.02 -5.26 -6.51
C THR A 229 -27.59 -4.59 -7.76
N VAL A 230 -27.50 -5.25 -8.89
CA VAL A 230 -28.10 -4.81 -10.15
C VAL A 230 -29.40 -5.58 -10.35
N LEU A 231 -30.49 -4.84 -10.56
CA LEU A 231 -31.82 -5.36 -10.82
C LEU A 231 -32.26 -4.86 -12.18
N ASP A 232 -32.59 -5.75 -13.08
CA ASP A 232 -33.23 -5.43 -14.35
C ASP A 232 -34.72 -5.81 -14.28
N ALA A 233 -35.56 -4.97 -14.82
CA ALA A 233 -37.00 -5.18 -14.82
C ALA A 233 -37.65 -4.80 -16.17
N THR A 234 -38.86 -5.26 -16.39
CA THR A 234 -39.66 -4.88 -17.55
C THR A 234 -40.05 -3.40 -17.53
N ASP A 235 -40.18 -2.81 -16.34
CA ASP A 235 -40.38 -1.37 -16.11
C ASP A 235 -39.30 -0.81 -15.18
N PRO A 236 -38.19 -0.28 -15.73
CA PRO A 236 -37.12 0.30 -14.96
C PRO A 236 -37.51 1.53 -14.11
N ALA A 237 -38.51 2.30 -14.57
CA ALA A 237 -38.94 3.50 -13.86
C ALA A 237 -39.71 3.14 -12.59
N ALA A 238 -40.68 2.23 -12.69
CA ALA A 238 -41.41 1.71 -11.54
C ALA A 238 -40.47 1.02 -10.54
N LEU A 239 -39.50 0.23 -11.02
CA LEU A 239 -38.48 -0.39 -10.17
C LEU A 239 -37.68 0.65 -9.39
N LYS A 240 -37.21 1.72 -10.04
CA LYS A 240 -36.45 2.77 -9.38
C LYS A 240 -37.26 3.46 -8.29
N GLU A 241 -38.52 3.83 -8.60
CA GLU A 241 -39.39 4.47 -7.63
C GLU A 241 -39.65 3.59 -6.40
N CYS A 242 -39.94 2.31 -6.61
CA CYS A 242 -40.10 1.31 -5.54
C CYS A 242 -38.86 1.23 -4.65
N ILE A 243 -37.66 1.08 -5.24
CA ILE A 243 -36.41 0.93 -4.50
C ILE A 243 -36.07 2.21 -3.75
N CYS A 244 -36.12 3.38 -4.37
CA CYS A 244 -35.81 4.66 -3.71
C CYS A 244 -36.76 4.98 -2.54
N ARG A 245 -38.05 4.60 -2.65
CA ARG A 245 -39.02 4.77 -1.57
C ARG A 245 -38.79 3.80 -0.40
N THR A 246 -38.49 2.54 -0.71
CA THR A 246 -38.39 1.47 0.28
C THR A 246 -37.03 1.47 0.99
N PHE A 247 -35.96 1.88 0.30
CA PHE A 247 -34.58 1.88 0.79
C PHE A 247 -33.91 3.27 0.61
N PRO A 248 -34.40 4.32 1.30
CA PRO A 248 -33.96 5.70 1.10
C PRO A 248 -32.50 5.95 1.48
N ASP A 249 -31.92 5.09 2.34
CA ASP A 249 -30.55 5.22 2.82
C ASP A 249 -29.51 4.67 1.81
N HIS A 250 -29.97 4.03 0.72
CA HIS A 250 -29.07 3.44 -0.28
C HIS A 250 -28.94 4.34 -1.52
N THR A 251 -27.72 4.39 -2.07
CA THR A 251 -27.47 5.10 -3.32
C THR A 251 -27.92 4.23 -4.50
N VAL A 252 -28.88 4.72 -5.28
CA VAL A 252 -29.43 4.04 -6.46
C VAL A 252 -28.97 4.76 -7.72
N LYS A 253 -28.37 4.01 -8.67
CA LYS A 253 -27.96 4.52 -9.99
C LYS A 253 -28.76 3.84 -11.09
N ASP A 254 -29.08 4.59 -12.15
CA ASP A 254 -29.76 4.03 -13.32
C ASP A 254 -28.83 3.13 -14.12
N THR A 255 -29.41 2.04 -14.65
CA THR A 255 -28.80 1.17 -15.67
C THR A 255 -29.71 1.16 -16.91
N PRO A 256 -29.23 0.70 -18.08
CA PRO A 256 -30.05 0.66 -19.29
C PRO A 256 -31.36 -0.12 -19.16
N CYS A 257 -31.41 -1.13 -18.28
CA CYS A 257 -32.57 -2.03 -18.13
C CYS A 257 -33.12 -2.06 -16.70
N GLY A 258 -32.64 -1.19 -15.79
CA GLY A 258 -33.07 -1.22 -14.39
C GLY A 258 -32.30 -0.31 -13.48
N VAL A 259 -31.88 -0.79 -12.30
CA VAL A 259 -31.16 -0.02 -11.30
C VAL A 259 -29.98 -0.79 -10.71
N LYS A 260 -28.96 -0.04 -10.30
CA LYS A 260 -27.83 -0.51 -9.50
C LYS A 260 -27.90 0.11 -8.11
N ILE A 261 -28.08 -0.70 -7.09
CA ILE A 261 -28.08 -0.32 -5.68
C ILE A 261 -26.66 -0.49 -5.16
N LEU A 262 -26.05 0.56 -4.58
CA LEU A 262 -24.73 0.51 -3.98
C LEU A 262 -24.85 0.19 -2.49
N GLY A 263 -23.89 -0.56 -1.98
CA GLY A 263 -23.85 -1.01 -0.60
C GLY A 263 -24.37 -2.43 -0.40
N ASP A 264 -24.29 -2.89 0.85
CA ASP A 264 -24.81 -4.20 1.28
C ASP A 264 -26.31 -4.04 1.56
N ILE A 265 -27.15 -4.72 0.82
CA ILE A 265 -28.60 -4.68 0.97
C ILE A 265 -29.15 -6.09 1.13
N ASP A 266 -30.13 -6.25 2.01
CA ASP A 266 -30.82 -7.55 2.15
C ASP A 266 -31.66 -7.84 0.92
N LEU A 267 -31.19 -8.78 0.11
CA LEU A 267 -31.82 -9.18 -1.14
C LEU A 267 -33.25 -9.67 -0.93
N ASN A 268 -33.55 -10.37 0.17
CA ASN A 268 -34.88 -10.87 0.44
C ASN A 268 -35.88 -9.71 0.63
N SER A 269 -35.48 -8.67 1.35
CA SER A 269 -36.28 -7.46 1.52
C SER A 269 -36.50 -6.73 0.21
N VAL A 270 -35.46 -6.64 -0.63
CA VAL A 270 -35.57 -6.05 -1.98
C VAL A 270 -36.55 -6.81 -2.85
N LEU A 271 -36.38 -8.16 -2.93
CA LEU A 271 -37.25 -9.00 -3.73
C LEU A 271 -38.71 -8.93 -3.25
N LYS A 272 -38.92 -8.90 -1.91
CA LYS A 272 -40.28 -8.76 -1.35
C LYS A 272 -40.91 -7.44 -1.77
N ALA A 273 -40.20 -6.32 -1.61
CA ALA A 273 -40.73 -4.99 -1.98
C ALA A 273 -41.11 -4.91 -3.47
N VAL A 274 -40.27 -5.47 -4.34
CA VAL A 274 -40.51 -5.50 -5.79
C VAL A 274 -41.71 -6.39 -6.15
N LEU A 275 -41.85 -7.55 -5.50
CA LEU A 275 -42.99 -8.48 -5.72
C LEU A 275 -44.30 -7.88 -5.20
N ASP A 276 -44.29 -7.20 -4.04
CA ASP A 276 -45.47 -6.56 -3.46
C ASP A 276 -46.07 -5.50 -4.40
N GLU A 277 -45.23 -4.88 -5.27
CA GLU A 277 -45.67 -3.94 -6.29
C GLU A 277 -45.92 -4.54 -7.67
N ASN A 278 -45.92 -5.87 -7.80
CA ASN A 278 -46.11 -6.59 -9.05
C ASN A 278 -45.09 -6.19 -10.16
N ILE A 279 -43.89 -5.78 -9.80
CA ILE A 279 -42.83 -5.47 -10.79
C ILE A 279 -42.15 -6.75 -11.20
N THR A 280 -42.09 -7.01 -12.52
CA THR A 280 -41.48 -8.21 -13.08
C THR A 280 -39.96 -7.98 -13.24
N LEU A 281 -39.14 -8.69 -12.46
CA LEU A 281 -37.70 -8.70 -12.62
C LEU A 281 -37.27 -9.60 -13.77
N LEU A 282 -36.31 -9.12 -14.56
CA LEU A 282 -35.67 -9.88 -15.64
C LEU A 282 -34.38 -10.53 -15.16
N SER A 283 -33.61 -9.83 -14.33
CA SER A 283 -32.38 -10.36 -13.73
C SER A 283 -32.09 -9.74 -12.37
N VAL A 284 -31.35 -10.46 -11.54
CA VAL A 284 -30.81 -9.99 -10.26
C VAL A 284 -29.35 -10.43 -10.18
N ASN A 285 -28.44 -9.48 -10.14
CA ASN A 285 -27.00 -9.73 -10.03
C ASN A 285 -26.45 -9.02 -8.81
N CYS A 286 -25.97 -9.80 -7.82
CA CYS A 286 -25.20 -9.26 -6.69
C CYS A 286 -23.72 -9.39 -7.04
N SER A 287 -23.00 -8.28 -7.04
CA SER A 287 -21.57 -8.26 -7.30
C SER A 287 -20.86 -7.51 -6.20
N GLN A 288 -19.75 -8.06 -5.79
CA GLN A 288 -18.74 -7.37 -5.00
C GLN A 288 -17.44 -7.57 -5.75
N VAL A 289 -16.88 -6.48 -6.26
CA VAL A 289 -15.57 -6.51 -6.91
C VAL A 289 -14.52 -6.57 -5.81
N SER A 290 -13.76 -7.66 -5.73
CA SER A 290 -12.60 -7.70 -4.84
C SER A 290 -11.52 -6.75 -5.32
N PHE A 291 -10.59 -6.34 -4.42
CA PHE A 291 -9.49 -5.50 -4.85
C PHE A 291 -8.62 -6.21 -5.90
N GLU A 292 -8.47 -7.54 -5.79
CA GLU A 292 -7.76 -8.33 -6.79
C GLU A 292 -8.45 -8.30 -8.16
N GLU A 293 -9.77 -8.46 -8.21
CA GLU A 293 -10.52 -8.36 -9.48
C GLU A 293 -10.45 -6.96 -10.09
N TYR A 294 -10.55 -5.92 -9.24
CA TYR A 294 -10.36 -4.53 -9.66
C TYR A 294 -8.97 -4.31 -10.26
N TYR A 295 -7.92 -4.78 -9.58
CA TYR A 295 -6.55 -4.73 -10.08
C TYR A 295 -6.40 -5.49 -11.41
N LEU A 296 -6.90 -6.73 -11.50
CA LEU A 296 -6.85 -7.53 -12.72
C LEU A 296 -7.59 -6.87 -13.89
N SER A 297 -8.71 -6.21 -13.65
CA SER A 297 -9.45 -5.47 -14.67
C SER A 297 -8.64 -4.32 -15.27
N MET A 298 -7.79 -3.67 -14.46
CA MET A 298 -6.93 -2.57 -14.92
C MET A 298 -5.71 -3.04 -15.70
N ILE A 299 -5.11 -4.17 -15.33
CA ILE A 299 -3.92 -4.69 -16.02
C ILE A 299 -4.29 -5.62 -17.18
N GLY A 300 -5.45 -6.31 -17.12
CA GLY A 300 -5.96 -7.24 -18.13
C GLY A 300 -6.76 -6.58 -19.26
N GLY A 301 -7.19 -5.34 -19.12
CA GLY A 301 -8.09 -4.63 -20.05
C GLY A 301 -7.53 -4.26 -21.43
N LYS A 302 -6.46 -4.92 -21.89
CA LYS A 302 -5.92 -4.78 -23.27
C LYS A 302 -5.88 -6.08 -24.08
N HIS A 303 -6.58 -7.13 -23.66
CA HIS A 303 -6.56 -8.40 -24.40
C HIS A 303 -7.91 -8.84 -24.99
N ASN A 304 -8.96 -7.98 -24.99
CA ASN A 304 -10.16 -8.24 -25.76
C ASN A 304 -10.58 -6.95 -26.50
N ALA A 305 -9.93 -6.69 -27.60
CA ALA A 305 -10.42 -5.86 -28.70
C ALA A 305 -9.84 -6.42 -30.02
#